data_1884a1af3d040c3f119c887d1750f9b0
#
_entry.id   1884a1af3d040c3f119c887d1750f9b0
#
_cell.length_a   1.000
_cell.length_b   1.000
_cell.length_c   1.000
_cell.angle_alpha   90.00
_cell.angle_beta   90.00
_cell.angle_gamma   90.00
#
_symmetry.space_group_name_H-M   'P 1'
#
loop_
_entity.id
_entity.type
_entity.pdbx_description
1 polymer ?
#
loop_
_entity_poly.entity_id
_entity_poly.type
_entity_poly.pdbx_seq_one_letter_code
_entity_poly.pdbx_strand_id
1 'polypeptide(L)'
;RRLLRAVQVFGFHLAPVDLRQNSEVHARSVAELLASAGRCPDYEALSEVDRISLLVEEMATPRPLHSPYLDYSEETRGELAIFFAARELRQRYGAAALPNCIISKTDGVSDLLELALLLKEAGLLRPGSQPQLDVNIIPLFETIGDLQKSAATMDGIFGVAAYRALIG
;
A
#
# COMPACT_ATOMS: atom_id res chain seq x y z
N ARG A 1 9.86 -34.20 -17.21
CA ARG A 1 9.07 -34.03 -15.97
C ARG A 1 9.69 -32.95 -15.04
N ARG A 2 11.03 -32.91 -14.82
CA ARG A 2 11.67 -31.91 -13.95
C ARG A 2 11.48 -30.48 -14.46
N LEU A 3 11.68 -30.22 -15.77
CA LEU A 3 11.47 -28.90 -16.37
C LEU A 3 10.01 -28.46 -16.22
N LEU A 4 9.04 -29.34 -16.51
CA LEU A 4 7.63 -29.02 -16.33
C LEU A 4 7.30 -28.62 -14.89
N ARG A 5 7.87 -29.37 -13.92
CA ARG A 5 7.69 -29.06 -12.50
C ARG A 5 8.31 -27.72 -12.12
N ALA A 6 9.52 -27.43 -12.64
CA ALA A 6 10.17 -26.13 -12.42
C ALA A 6 9.33 -24.97 -12.98
N VAL A 7 8.81 -25.10 -14.20
CA VAL A 7 7.93 -24.08 -14.80
C VAL A 7 6.63 -23.92 -14.01
N GLN A 8 6.04 -25.01 -13.51
CA GLN A 8 4.84 -24.94 -12.67
C GLN A 8 5.08 -24.26 -11.32
N VAL A 9 6.28 -24.44 -10.72
CA VAL A 9 6.63 -23.88 -9.41
C VAL A 9 7.15 -22.45 -9.52
N PHE A 10 8.04 -22.19 -10.49
CA PHE A 10 8.76 -20.91 -10.58
C PHE A 10 8.22 -19.98 -11.68
N GLY A 11 7.41 -20.48 -12.61
CA GLY A 11 6.94 -19.70 -13.75
C GLY A 11 8.12 -19.15 -14.57
N PHE A 12 7.98 -17.92 -15.06
CA PHE A 12 9.01 -17.19 -15.80
C PHE A 12 9.72 -16.11 -14.96
N HIS A 13 9.41 -16.01 -13.69
CA HIS A 13 9.99 -15.03 -12.75
C HIS A 13 10.90 -15.68 -11.70
N LEU A 14 11.24 -16.96 -11.87
CA LEU A 14 12.08 -17.79 -11.00
C LEU A 14 11.49 -18.03 -9.61
N ALA A 15 11.15 -16.97 -8.87
CA ALA A 15 10.47 -17.00 -7.57
C ALA A 15 9.67 -15.71 -7.39
N PRO A 16 8.52 -15.75 -6.65
CA PRO A 16 7.84 -14.54 -6.21
C PRO A 16 8.73 -13.68 -5.31
N VAL A 17 8.55 -12.37 -5.40
CA VAL A 17 9.21 -11.40 -4.53
C VAL A 17 8.12 -10.61 -3.82
N ASP A 18 8.28 -10.39 -2.52
CA ASP A 18 7.42 -9.51 -1.74
C ASP A 18 8.12 -8.16 -1.50
N LEU A 19 7.37 -7.07 -1.58
CA LEU A 19 7.84 -5.79 -1.07
C LEU A 19 7.69 -5.79 0.45
N ARG A 20 8.60 -5.10 1.15
CA ARG A 20 8.52 -4.90 2.58
C ARG A 20 9.06 -3.53 2.95
N GLN A 21 8.28 -2.77 3.73
CA GLN A 21 8.66 -1.47 4.25
C GLN A 21 8.08 -1.24 5.64
N ASN A 22 8.66 -0.30 6.38
CA ASN A 22 8.19 0.17 7.68
C ASN A 22 6.99 1.12 7.50
N SER A 23 5.95 0.96 8.33
CA SER A 23 4.76 1.84 8.34
C SER A 23 5.11 3.33 8.48
N GLU A 24 6.12 3.67 9.30
CA GLU A 24 6.55 5.06 9.48
C GLU A 24 7.05 5.71 8.18
N VAL A 25 7.66 4.95 7.26
CA VAL A 25 8.10 5.45 5.95
C VAL A 25 6.89 5.73 5.06
N HIS A 26 5.89 4.85 5.09
CA HIS A 26 4.63 5.07 4.39
C HIS A 26 3.92 6.32 4.91
N ALA A 27 3.81 6.47 6.23
CA ALA A 27 3.15 7.62 6.86
C ALA A 27 3.80 8.95 6.45
N ARG A 28 5.15 9.06 6.50
CA ARG A 28 5.86 10.27 6.07
C ARG A 28 5.71 10.56 4.58
N SER A 29 5.77 9.53 3.74
CA SER A 29 5.58 9.68 2.30
C SER A 29 4.17 10.16 1.97
N VAL A 30 3.15 9.60 2.62
CA VAL A 30 1.75 10.02 2.50
C VAL A 30 1.57 11.45 3.01
N ALA A 31 2.16 11.80 4.15
CA ALA A 31 2.11 13.16 4.70
C ALA A 31 2.64 14.18 3.70
N GLU A 32 3.80 13.92 3.09
CA GLU A 32 4.39 14.81 2.09
C GLU A 32 3.52 14.92 0.83
N LEU A 33 2.96 13.82 0.34
CA LEU A 33 2.04 13.83 -0.81
C LEU A 33 0.78 14.64 -0.53
N LEU A 34 0.16 14.47 0.63
CA LEU A 34 -1.03 15.21 1.04
C LEU A 34 -0.76 16.70 1.21
N ALA A 35 0.37 17.06 1.82
CA ALA A 35 0.80 18.45 1.98
C ALA A 35 1.08 19.11 0.63
N SER A 36 1.83 18.44 -0.25
CA SER A 36 2.19 18.95 -1.57
C SER A 36 0.97 19.10 -2.50
N ALA A 37 -0.04 18.25 -2.33
CA ALA A 37 -1.31 18.35 -3.04
C ALA A 37 -2.30 19.37 -2.44
N GLY A 38 -1.92 20.04 -1.33
CA GLY A 38 -2.78 21.01 -0.64
C GLY A 38 -3.99 20.38 0.06
N ARG A 39 -3.93 19.07 0.39
CA ARG A 39 -5.02 18.34 1.04
C ARG A 39 -4.95 18.38 2.55
N CYS A 40 -3.78 18.13 3.11
CA CYS A 40 -3.54 18.16 4.54
C CYS A 40 -2.08 18.54 4.81
N PRO A 41 -1.80 19.72 5.34
CA PRO A 41 -0.43 20.16 5.60
C PRO A 41 0.19 19.48 6.83
N ASP A 42 -0.61 18.96 7.75
CA ASP A 42 -0.16 18.42 9.03
C ASP A 42 -0.83 17.05 9.32
N TYR A 43 -0.60 16.12 8.39
CA TYR A 43 -1.18 14.77 8.46
C TYR A 43 -0.77 14.00 9.72
N GLU A 44 0.50 14.15 10.13
CA GLU A 44 1.04 13.42 11.28
C GLU A 44 0.41 13.83 12.61
N ALA A 45 -0.14 15.05 12.71
CA ALA A 45 -0.86 15.53 13.89
C ALA A 45 -2.32 15.04 13.98
N LEU A 46 -2.86 14.43 12.93
CA LEU A 46 -4.23 13.93 12.92
C LEU A 46 -4.42 12.75 13.88
N SER A 47 -5.62 12.65 14.46
CA SER A 47 -6.04 11.43 15.16
C SER A 47 -6.18 10.25 14.19
N GLU A 48 -6.13 9.02 14.72
CA GLU A 48 -6.30 7.80 13.90
C GLU A 48 -7.63 7.84 13.11
N VAL A 49 -8.70 8.30 13.73
CA VAL A 49 -10.03 8.41 13.11
C VAL A 49 -10.00 9.40 11.93
N ASP A 50 -9.35 10.55 12.11
CA ASP A 50 -9.24 11.57 11.08
C ASP A 50 -8.33 11.12 9.93
N ARG A 51 -7.23 10.40 10.24
CA ARG A 51 -6.37 9.76 9.23
C ARG A 51 -7.16 8.78 8.38
N ILE A 52 -7.88 7.85 9.01
CA ILE A 52 -8.70 6.86 8.31
C ILE A 52 -9.71 7.55 7.40
N SER A 53 -10.42 8.57 7.90
CA SER A 53 -11.41 9.30 7.11
C SER A 53 -10.81 9.95 5.87
N LEU A 54 -9.70 10.67 6.04
CA LEU A 54 -8.98 11.33 4.95
C LEU A 54 -8.45 10.32 3.92
N LEU A 55 -7.83 9.22 4.37
CA LEU A 55 -7.29 8.20 3.49
C LEU A 55 -8.39 7.51 2.67
N VAL A 56 -9.53 7.20 3.28
CA VAL A 56 -10.69 6.63 2.58
C VAL A 56 -11.21 7.59 1.51
N GLU A 57 -11.31 8.89 1.81
CA GLU A 57 -11.71 9.91 0.85
C GLU A 57 -10.73 9.98 -0.34
N GLU A 58 -9.42 10.01 -0.07
CA GLU A 58 -8.39 10.08 -1.12
C GLU A 58 -8.31 8.79 -1.93
N MET A 59 -8.51 7.63 -1.31
CA MET A 59 -8.55 6.35 -2.03
C MET A 59 -9.73 6.24 -2.99
N ALA A 60 -10.86 6.88 -2.69
CA ALA A 60 -12.04 6.89 -3.56
C ALA A 60 -11.86 7.80 -4.79
N THR A 61 -10.91 8.73 -4.74
CA THR A 61 -10.67 9.72 -5.80
C THR A 61 -9.69 9.17 -6.84
N PRO A 62 -10.04 9.16 -8.14
CA PRO A 62 -9.13 8.67 -9.20
C PRO A 62 -7.95 9.62 -9.45
N ARG A 63 -8.01 10.85 -8.95
CA ARG A 63 -6.93 11.84 -9.10
C ARG A 63 -5.70 11.41 -8.28
N PRO A 64 -4.48 11.38 -8.87
CA PRO A 64 -3.26 11.16 -8.10
C PRO A 64 -2.93 12.40 -7.26
N LEU A 65 -2.26 12.17 -6.12
CA LEU A 65 -1.63 13.22 -5.30
C LEU A 65 -0.25 13.57 -5.84
N HIS A 66 0.48 12.56 -6.31
CA HIS A 66 1.80 12.74 -6.89
C HIS A 66 1.75 13.55 -8.18
N SER A 67 2.62 14.54 -8.29
CA SER A 67 2.83 15.35 -9.50
C SER A 67 4.27 15.25 -9.96
N PRO A 68 4.55 15.00 -11.26
CA PRO A 68 5.90 15.00 -11.80
C PRO A 68 6.54 16.40 -11.87
N TYR A 69 5.79 17.44 -11.55
CA TYR A 69 6.24 18.84 -11.58
C TYR A 69 6.59 19.40 -10.21
N LEU A 70 6.50 18.57 -9.16
CA LEU A 70 6.86 18.94 -7.78
C LEU A 70 8.08 18.16 -7.33
N ASP A 71 8.89 18.82 -6.53
CA ASP A 71 10.02 18.18 -5.86
C ASP A 71 9.54 17.55 -4.55
N TYR A 72 9.96 16.32 -4.33
CA TYR A 72 9.71 15.56 -3.10
C TYR A 72 11.03 15.20 -2.42
N SER A 73 10.97 14.86 -1.15
CA SER A 73 12.11 14.33 -0.41
C SER A 73 12.70 13.08 -1.09
N GLU A 74 13.95 12.77 -0.78
CA GLU A 74 14.61 11.57 -1.29
C GLU A 74 13.85 10.30 -0.85
N GLU A 75 13.33 10.29 0.39
CA GLU A 75 12.55 9.18 0.93
C GLU A 75 11.27 8.95 0.12
N THR A 76 10.45 9.98 -0.08
CA THR A 76 9.19 9.87 -0.82
C THR A 76 9.41 9.51 -2.29
N ARG A 77 10.42 10.09 -2.93
CA ARG A 77 10.78 9.71 -4.31
C ARG A 77 11.23 8.26 -4.42
N GLY A 78 12.04 7.81 -3.46
CA GLY A 78 12.49 6.42 -3.38
C GLY A 78 11.33 5.46 -3.19
N GLU A 79 10.42 5.76 -2.29
CA GLU A 79 9.27 4.93 -1.99
C GLU A 79 8.32 4.82 -3.20
N LEU A 80 7.98 5.94 -3.84
CA LEU A 80 7.18 5.94 -5.07
C LEU A 80 7.85 5.17 -6.20
N ALA A 81 9.18 5.30 -6.35
CA ALA A 81 9.93 4.57 -7.38
C ALA A 81 9.84 3.05 -7.20
N ILE A 82 9.81 2.56 -5.94
CA ILE A 82 9.61 1.13 -5.64
C ILE A 82 8.24 0.67 -6.15
N PHE A 83 7.16 1.41 -5.88
CA PHE A 83 5.82 1.03 -6.32
C PHE A 83 5.64 1.14 -7.83
N PHE A 84 6.25 2.13 -8.49
CA PHE A 84 6.26 2.21 -9.94
C PHE A 84 7.00 1.03 -10.58
N ALA A 85 8.17 0.67 -10.03
CA ALA A 85 8.92 -0.50 -10.48
C ALA A 85 8.12 -1.80 -10.24
N ALA A 86 7.42 -1.91 -9.11
CA ALA A 86 6.55 -3.06 -8.82
C ALA A 86 5.45 -3.23 -9.87
N ARG A 87 4.80 -2.13 -10.28
CA ARG A 87 3.82 -2.16 -11.37
C ARG A 87 4.44 -2.66 -12.67
N GLU A 88 5.60 -2.13 -13.07
CA GLU A 88 6.30 -2.55 -14.29
C GLU A 88 6.69 -4.02 -14.25
N LEU A 89 7.21 -4.49 -13.11
CA LEU A 89 7.57 -5.91 -12.92
C LEU A 89 6.35 -6.81 -13.08
N ARG A 90 5.21 -6.44 -12.48
CA ARG A 90 3.97 -7.21 -12.61
C ARG A 90 3.44 -7.23 -14.05
N GLN A 91 3.52 -6.10 -14.76
CA GLN A 91 3.14 -6.04 -16.17
C GLN A 91 4.04 -6.91 -17.05
N ARG A 92 5.33 -6.95 -16.77
CA ARG A 92 6.31 -7.68 -17.57
C ARG A 92 6.34 -9.18 -17.26
N TYR A 93 6.22 -9.57 -15.99
CA TYR A 93 6.43 -10.94 -15.53
C TYR A 93 5.17 -11.63 -15.00
N GLY A 94 4.05 -10.91 -14.94
CA GLY A 94 2.78 -11.41 -14.45
C GLY A 94 2.53 -11.16 -12.97
N ALA A 95 1.28 -11.29 -12.56
CA ALA A 95 0.81 -11.01 -11.20
C ALA A 95 1.53 -11.85 -10.12
N ALA A 96 1.88 -13.09 -10.43
CA ALA A 96 2.54 -13.98 -9.49
C ALA A 96 4.01 -13.59 -9.17
N ALA A 97 4.60 -12.69 -9.95
CA ALA A 97 5.98 -12.26 -9.71
C ALA A 97 6.12 -11.41 -8.43
N LEU A 98 5.10 -10.62 -8.10
CA LEU A 98 5.07 -9.75 -6.93
C LEU A 98 3.65 -9.75 -6.35
N PRO A 99 3.30 -10.74 -5.52
CA PRO A 99 1.95 -10.88 -4.99
C PRO A 99 1.64 -10.02 -3.78
N ASN A 100 2.65 -9.64 -2.97
CA ASN A 100 2.43 -9.07 -1.65
C ASN A 100 3.26 -7.80 -1.40
N CYS A 101 2.66 -6.88 -0.63
CA CYS A 101 3.32 -5.75 0.01
C CYS A 101 3.17 -5.91 1.53
N ILE A 102 4.27 -6.03 2.24
CA ILE A 102 4.34 -6.31 3.67
C ILE A 102 4.65 -5.02 4.42
N ILE A 103 3.86 -4.71 5.44
CA ILE A 103 4.06 -3.55 6.32
C ILE A 103 4.70 -4.03 7.62
N SER A 104 5.94 -3.62 7.90
CA SER A 104 6.58 -3.84 9.20
C SER A 104 6.07 -2.83 10.23
N LYS A 105 6.00 -3.25 11.48
CA LYS A 105 5.53 -2.42 12.61
C LYS A 105 4.14 -1.84 12.41
N THR A 106 3.20 -2.63 11.96
CA THR A 106 1.80 -2.19 11.88
C THR A 106 1.24 -1.95 13.26
N ASP A 107 0.79 -0.73 13.55
CA ASP A 107 0.21 -0.32 14.84
C ASP A 107 -1.28 0.06 14.72
N GLY A 108 -1.72 0.55 13.55
CA GLY A 108 -3.07 1.05 13.33
C GLY A 108 -3.70 0.65 12.01
N VAL A 109 -4.96 1.01 11.84
CA VAL A 109 -5.71 0.84 10.59
C VAL A 109 -5.17 1.76 9.50
N SER A 110 -4.76 2.98 9.88
CA SER A 110 -4.19 3.97 8.96
C SER A 110 -2.97 3.42 8.21
N ASP A 111 -2.11 2.61 8.84
CA ASP A 111 -0.93 2.03 8.19
C ASP A 111 -1.27 1.22 6.93
N LEU A 112 -2.37 0.45 6.97
CA LEU A 112 -2.83 -0.33 5.82
C LEU A 112 -3.42 0.57 4.74
N LEU A 113 -4.12 1.64 5.12
CA LEU A 113 -4.71 2.59 4.19
C LEU A 113 -3.66 3.52 3.56
N GLU A 114 -2.60 3.86 4.30
CA GLU A 114 -1.45 4.60 3.78
C GLU A 114 -0.76 3.81 2.66
N LEU A 115 -0.48 2.52 2.88
CA LEU A 115 0.03 1.67 1.81
C LEU A 115 -0.94 1.58 0.65
N ALA A 116 -2.25 1.40 0.91
CA ALA A 116 -3.26 1.37 -0.15
C ALA A 116 -3.26 2.67 -0.98
N LEU A 117 -3.09 3.84 -0.35
CA LEU A 117 -2.96 5.12 -1.05
C LEU A 117 -1.69 5.19 -1.91
N LEU A 118 -0.53 4.74 -1.41
CA LEU A 118 0.71 4.67 -2.20
C LEU A 118 0.58 3.72 -3.39
N LEU A 119 -0.10 2.58 -3.21
CA LEU A 119 -0.43 1.66 -4.30
C LEU A 119 -1.35 2.32 -5.35
N LYS A 120 -2.28 3.17 -4.93
CA LYS A 120 -3.11 3.97 -5.84
C LYS A 120 -2.26 4.92 -6.67
N GLU A 121 -1.32 5.63 -6.05
CA GLU A 121 -0.43 6.56 -6.75
C GLU A 121 0.38 5.85 -7.86
N ALA A 122 0.76 4.61 -7.64
CA ALA A 122 1.46 3.80 -8.63
C ALA A 122 0.52 3.09 -9.63
N GLY A 123 -0.81 3.13 -9.44
CA GLY A 123 -1.78 2.45 -10.28
C GLY A 123 -1.90 0.94 -10.01
N LEU A 124 -1.42 0.47 -8.87
CA LEU A 124 -1.60 -0.89 -8.35
C LEU A 124 -2.92 -1.04 -7.56
N LEU A 125 -3.52 0.08 -7.16
CA LEU A 125 -4.89 0.20 -6.72
C LEU A 125 -5.63 1.13 -7.67
N ARG A 126 -6.78 0.71 -8.15
CA ARG A 126 -7.64 1.48 -9.04
C ARG A 126 -9.00 1.70 -8.40
N PRO A 127 -9.35 2.96 -8.03
CA PRO A 127 -10.67 3.29 -7.51
C PRO A 127 -11.75 3.18 -8.58
N GLY A 128 -13.00 3.07 -8.17
CA GLY A 128 -14.15 3.02 -9.08
C GLY A 128 -15.32 2.26 -8.46
N SER A 129 -16.37 2.01 -9.26
CA SER A 129 -17.53 1.22 -8.82
C SER A 129 -17.18 -0.24 -8.52
N GLN A 130 -16.12 -0.75 -9.13
CA GLN A 130 -15.51 -2.05 -8.84
C GLN A 130 -14.02 -1.79 -8.62
N PRO A 131 -13.61 -1.39 -7.42
CA PRO A 131 -12.22 -1.08 -7.15
C PRO A 131 -11.37 -2.34 -7.25
N GLN A 132 -10.11 -2.18 -7.67
CA GLN A 132 -9.19 -3.29 -7.88
C GLN A 132 -7.90 -3.05 -7.14
N LEU A 133 -7.39 -4.08 -6.49
CA LEU A 133 -6.09 -4.11 -5.83
C LEU A 133 -5.24 -5.23 -6.43
N ASP A 134 -4.10 -4.88 -7.00
CA ASP A 134 -3.26 -5.84 -7.73
C ASP A 134 -2.32 -6.64 -6.84
N VAL A 135 -2.08 -6.21 -5.61
CA VAL A 135 -1.19 -6.85 -4.64
C VAL A 135 -1.87 -6.96 -3.29
N ASN A 136 -1.56 -8.00 -2.53
CA ASN A 136 -2.07 -8.14 -1.16
C ASN A 136 -1.34 -7.17 -0.22
N ILE A 137 -2.06 -6.54 0.68
CA ILE A 137 -1.50 -5.75 1.79
C ILE A 137 -1.42 -6.67 3.01
N ILE A 138 -0.22 -6.88 3.54
CA ILE A 138 0.04 -7.81 4.64
C ILE A 138 0.65 -7.06 5.82
N PRO A 139 -0.10 -6.83 6.91
CA PRO A 139 0.45 -6.24 8.12
C PRO A 139 1.31 -7.24 8.90
N LEU A 140 2.42 -6.79 9.46
CA LEU A 140 3.20 -7.52 10.46
C LEU A 140 3.07 -6.84 11.81
N PHE A 141 2.71 -7.62 12.81
CA PHE A 141 2.63 -7.23 14.22
C PHE A 141 3.87 -7.79 14.92
N GLU A 142 4.89 -6.96 15.13
CA GLU A 142 6.25 -7.39 15.48
C GLU A 142 6.57 -7.21 16.96
N THR A 143 5.91 -6.29 17.65
CA THR A 143 6.08 -6.09 19.10
C THR A 143 4.97 -6.77 19.88
N ILE A 144 5.20 -6.95 21.20
CA ILE A 144 4.15 -7.46 22.10
C ILE A 144 2.92 -6.53 22.09
N GLY A 145 3.15 -5.21 22.03
CA GLY A 145 2.08 -4.21 21.94
C GLY A 145 1.26 -4.35 20.65
N ASP A 146 1.93 -4.51 19.50
CA ASP A 146 1.26 -4.70 18.21
C ASP A 146 0.44 -6.01 18.22
N LEU A 147 1.00 -7.09 18.76
CA LEU A 147 0.30 -8.37 18.86
C LEU A 147 -0.96 -8.27 19.73
N GLN A 148 -0.91 -7.50 20.82
CA GLN A 148 -2.08 -7.27 21.68
C GLN A 148 -3.19 -6.50 20.96
N LYS A 149 -2.84 -5.60 20.04
CA LYS A 149 -3.77 -4.77 19.26
C LYS A 149 -4.20 -5.44 17.94
N SER A 150 -3.48 -6.47 17.48
CA SER A 150 -3.63 -7.05 16.13
C SER A 150 -5.08 -7.40 15.78
N ALA A 151 -5.80 -8.05 16.70
CA ALA A 151 -7.20 -8.41 16.47
C ALA A 151 -8.08 -7.18 16.26
N ALA A 152 -7.90 -6.13 17.08
CA ALA A 152 -8.67 -4.89 16.95
C ALA A 152 -8.31 -4.12 15.67
N THR A 153 -7.04 -4.10 15.29
CA THR A 153 -6.59 -3.49 14.03
C THR A 153 -7.18 -4.22 12.83
N MET A 154 -7.15 -5.56 12.82
CA MET A 154 -7.74 -6.35 11.73
C MET A 154 -9.26 -6.22 11.67
N ASP A 155 -9.95 -6.21 12.80
CA ASP A 155 -11.38 -5.98 12.85
C ASP A 155 -11.72 -4.57 12.35
N GLY A 156 -10.95 -3.57 12.77
CA GLY A 156 -11.07 -2.19 12.32
C GLY A 156 -10.93 -2.04 10.80
N ILE A 157 -9.88 -2.60 10.19
CA ILE A 157 -9.68 -2.49 8.73
C ILE A 157 -10.77 -3.23 7.95
N PHE A 158 -11.22 -4.39 8.43
CA PHE A 158 -12.35 -5.09 7.82
C PHE A 158 -13.69 -4.37 8.05
N GLY A 159 -13.77 -3.50 9.05
CA GLY A 159 -14.88 -2.56 9.25
C GLY A 159 -14.93 -1.44 8.18
N VAL A 160 -13.80 -1.08 7.56
CA VAL A 160 -13.73 -0.04 6.52
C VAL A 160 -14.33 -0.55 5.22
N ALA A 161 -15.50 -0.02 4.84
CA ALA A 161 -16.23 -0.46 3.66
C ALA A 161 -15.41 -0.33 2.36
N ALA A 162 -14.63 0.75 2.22
CA ALA A 162 -13.76 0.97 1.08
C ALA A 162 -12.69 -0.13 0.95
N TYR A 163 -12.09 -0.55 2.07
CA TYR A 163 -11.09 -1.61 2.07
C TYR A 163 -11.72 -2.98 1.77
N ARG A 164 -12.87 -3.28 2.35
CA ARG A 164 -13.60 -4.54 2.04
C ARG A 164 -13.91 -4.68 0.55
N ALA A 165 -14.26 -3.58 -0.10
CA ALA A 165 -14.54 -3.61 -1.54
C ALA A 165 -13.28 -3.92 -2.39
N LEU A 166 -12.07 -3.75 -1.85
CA LEU A 166 -10.81 -4.07 -2.52
C LEU A 166 -10.42 -5.55 -2.40
N ILE A 167 -10.80 -6.19 -1.30
CA ILE A 167 -10.39 -7.57 -1.00
C ILE A 167 -11.45 -8.63 -1.36
N GLY A 168 -12.62 -8.20 -1.87
CA GLY A 168 -13.69 -9.07 -2.39
C GLY A 168 -14.62 -9.60 -1.38
#